data_c8a7838440720c75d31bb8a79a3e31a8
#
_entry.id   c8a7838440720c75d31bb8a79a3e31a8
#
_cell.length_a   1.000
_cell.length_b   1.000
_cell.length_c   1.000
_cell.angle_alpha   90.00
_cell.angle_beta   90.00
_cell.angle_gamma   90.00
#
_symmetry.space_group_name_H-M   'P 1'
#
loop_
_entity.id
_entity.type
_entity.pdbx_description
1 polymer ?
#
loop_
_entity_poly.entity_id
_entity_poly.type
_entity_poly.pdbx_seq_one_letter_code
_entity_poly.pdbx_strand_id
1 'polypeptide(L)'
;FADLMNAKAKELGCTNTHFVNPNGLNSDQQYTTCRDMAKIAAAAFANQTLCQIDSTLSYKFPATKAAAARTITPGHKMLYPNDSRYYAGIVGGKTGYTSKAGNTLVTCVEKDGVRMVAVILKSKSTHYADTKKMLDYGYQYVNTEKGNTTGNSTTTTAKQETAGKWVQEAGDMNSLMEQRLSERSIRSMPLISASTRTERW
;
A
#
# COMPACT_ATOMS: atom_id res chain seq x y z
N PHE A 1 -19.56 -10.55 -9.44
CA PHE A 1 -18.73 -10.02 -8.35
C PHE A 1 -17.75 -8.94 -8.87
N ALA A 2 -17.15 -9.12 -10.06
CA ALA A 2 -16.26 -8.14 -10.65
C ALA A 2 -16.91 -6.76 -10.82
N ASP A 3 -18.20 -6.72 -11.18
CA ASP A 3 -18.94 -5.45 -11.29
C ASP A 3 -19.01 -4.71 -9.96
N LEU A 4 -19.18 -5.43 -8.84
CA LEU A 4 -19.14 -4.82 -7.49
C LEU A 4 -17.75 -4.29 -7.16
N MET A 5 -16.68 -5.00 -7.55
CA MET A 5 -15.30 -4.51 -7.39
C MET A 5 -15.07 -3.23 -8.20
N ASN A 6 -15.54 -3.18 -9.43
CA ASN A 6 -15.42 -2.00 -10.30
C ASN A 6 -16.25 -0.82 -9.78
N ALA A 7 -17.47 -1.07 -9.28
CA ALA A 7 -18.29 -0.05 -8.65
C ALA A 7 -17.59 0.53 -7.42
N LYS A 8 -16.99 -0.32 -6.56
CA LYS A 8 -16.26 0.12 -5.38
C LYS A 8 -14.98 0.89 -5.75
N ALA A 9 -14.23 0.44 -6.74
CA ALA A 9 -13.07 1.16 -7.23
C ALA A 9 -13.44 2.57 -7.72
N LYS A 10 -14.54 2.70 -8.46
CA LYS A 10 -15.07 3.99 -8.91
C LYS A 10 -15.48 4.87 -7.73
N GLU A 11 -16.18 4.33 -6.74
CA GLU A 11 -16.57 5.04 -5.50
C GLU A 11 -15.33 5.60 -4.77
N LEU A 12 -14.22 4.84 -4.74
CA LEU A 12 -12.95 5.26 -4.16
C LEU A 12 -12.16 6.24 -5.04
N GLY A 13 -12.70 6.67 -6.17
CA GLY A 13 -12.05 7.61 -7.08
C GLY A 13 -10.92 6.99 -7.89
N CYS A 14 -10.94 5.68 -8.13
CA CYS A 14 -10.02 5.02 -9.05
C CYS A 14 -10.44 5.32 -10.49
N THR A 15 -9.51 5.81 -11.30
CA THR A 15 -9.77 6.23 -12.68
C THR A 15 -9.12 5.33 -13.73
N ASN A 16 -8.16 4.48 -13.29
CA ASN A 16 -7.36 3.62 -14.15
C ASN A 16 -7.32 2.18 -13.61
N THR A 17 -8.48 1.67 -13.20
CA THR A 17 -8.62 0.32 -12.64
C THR A 17 -9.84 -0.37 -13.23
N HIS A 18 -9.66 -1.61 -13.66
CA HIS A 18 -10.73 -2.48 -14.11
C HIS A 18 -10.47 -3.91 -13.66
N PHE A 19 -11.44 -4.50 -13.00
CA PHE A 19 -11.43 -5.89 -12.54
C PHE A 19 -12.36 -6.74 -13.40
N VAL A 20 -11.90 -7.93 -13.80
CA VAL A 20 -12.71 -8.95 -14.49
C VAL A 20 -12.89 -10.21 -13.65
N ASN A 21 -12.08 -10.38 -12.61
CA ASN A 21 -12.20 -11.49 -11.66
C ASN A 21 -11.67 -11.08 -10.27
N PRO A 22 -12.10 -11.77 -9.20
CA PRO A 22 -11.66 -11.52 -7.84
C PRO A 22 -10.39 -12.30 -7.44
N ASN A 23 -9.95 -13.26 -8.24
CA ASN A 23 -8.90 -14.20 -7.89
C ASN A 23 -7.49 -13.76 -8.33
N GLY A 24 -7.39 -12.71 -9.16
CA GLY A 24 -6.12 -12.17 -9.64
C GLY A 24 -5.47 -12.97 -10.77
N LEU A 25 -6.18 -13.90 -11.41
CA LEU A 25 -5.69 -14.55 -12.61
C LEU A 25 -5.63 -13.58 -13.79
N ASN A 26 -4.67 -13.81 -14.67
CA ASN A 26 -4.41 -12.92 -15.80
C ASN A 26 -5.60 -12.76 -16.73
N SER A 27 -5.87 -11.52 -17.08
CA SER A 27 -6.71 -11.11 -18.19
C SER A 27 -6.16 -9.80 -18.74
N ASP A 28 -6.17 -9.62 -20.05
CA ASP A 28 -5.72 -8.36 -20.67
C ASP A 28 -6.65 -7.19 -20.39
N GLN A 29 -7.86 -7.49 -19.92
CA GLN A 29 -8.83 -6.49 -19.48
C GLN A 29 -8.74 -6.16 -17.98
N GLN A 30 -7.91 -6.87 -17.21
CA GLN A 30 -7.68 -6.59 -15.80
C GLN A 30 -6.44 -5.73 -15.62
N TYR A 31 -6.62 -4.49 -15.16
CA TYR A 31 -5.54 -3.54 -14.98
C TYR A 31 -5.78 -2.63 -13.78
N THR A 32 -4.71 -2.07 -13.27
CA THR A 32 -4.73 -1.05 -12.21
C THR A 32 -3.46 -0.19 -12.29
N THR A 33 -3.38 0.81 -11.42
CA THR A 33 -2.17 1.61 -11.19
C THR A 33 -1.78 1.54 -9.72
N CYS A 34 -0.53 1.85 -9.38
CA CYS A 34 -0.11 1.95 -7.99
C CYS A 34 -0.95 2.98 -7.22
N ARG A 35 -1.30 4.08 -7.85
CA ARG A 35 -2.14 5.14 -7.25
C ARG A 35 -3.53 4.62 -6.88
N ASP A 36 -4.20 3.95 -7.82
CA ASP A 36 -5.53 3.42 -7.57
C ASP A 36 -5.50 2.28 -6.54
N MET A 37 -4.51 1.38 -6.66
CA MET A 37 -4.34 0.31 -5.69
C MET A 37 -4.05 0.84 -4.28
N ALA A 38 -3.34 1.97 -4.15
CA ALA A 38 -3.11 2.60 -2.85
C ALA A 38 -4.41 3.18 -2.26
N LYS A 39 -5.32 3.75 -3.08
CA LYS A 39 -6.66 4.17 -2.61
C LYS A 39 -7.49 2.97 -2.12
N ILE A 40 -7.48 1.88 -2.89
CA ILE A 40 -8.17 0.64 -2.52
C ILE A 40 -7.59 0.08 -1.22
N ALA A 41 -6.28 0.04 -1.09
CA ALA A 41 -5.60 -0.44 0.12
C ALA A 41 -5.89 0.45 1.33
N ALA A 42 -5.88 1.77 1.19
CA ALA A 42 -6.23 2.70 2.26
C ALA A 42 -7.66 2.46 2.78
N ALA A 43 -8.62 2.27 1.87
CA ALA A 43 -10.00 1.94 2.24
C ALA A 43 -10.10 0.56 2.91
N ALA A 44 -9.39 -0.45 2.39
CA ALA A 44 -9.38 -1.80 2.94
C ALA A 44 -8.80 -1.81 4.37
N PHE A 45 -7.64 -1.21 4.58
CA PHE A 45 -6.98 -1.18 5.87
C PHE A 45 -7.55 -0.16 6.86
N ALA A 46 -8.57 0.62 6.49
CA ALA A 46 -9.41 1.33 7.44
C ALA A 46 -10.29 0.36 8.26
N ASN A 47 -10.51 -0.87 7.77
CA ASN A 47 -11.28 -1.89 8.46
C ASN A 47 -10.38 -2.68 9.44
N GLN A 48 -10.62 -2.52 10.75
CA GLN A 48 -9.84 -3.16 11.80
C GLN A 48 -9.90 -4.70 11.74
N THR A 49 -11.05 -5.27 11.41
CA THR A 49 -11.21 -6.73 11.28
C THR A 49 -10.33 -7.28 10.16
N LEU A 50 -10.26 -6.56 9.02
CA LEU A 50 -9.37 -6.92 7.93
C LEU A 50 -7.90 -6.84 8.35
N CYS A 51 -7.52 -5.79 9.07
CA CYS A 51 -6.16 -5.66 9.60
C CYS A 51 -5.80 -6.83 10.54
N GLN A 52 -6.71 -7.22 11.44
CA GLN A 52 -6.51 -8.36 12.35
C GLN A 52 -6.31 -9.66 11.58
N ILE A 53 -7.13 -9.92 10.57
CA ILE A 53 -7.01 -11.12 9.73
C ILE A 53 -5.69 -11.10 8.97
N ASP A 54 -5.36 -10.00 8.34
CA ASP A 54 -4.24 -9.87 7.41
C ASP A 54 -2.87 -9.82 8.12
N SER A 55 -2.84 -9.38 9.39
CA SER A 55 -1.65 -9.40 10.25
C SER A 55 -1.47 -10.70 11.05
N THR A 56 -2.42 -11.64 10.97
CA THR A 56 -2.35 -12.93 11.68
C THR A 56 -1.26 -13.80 11.06
N LEU A 57 -0.20 -14.09 11.82
CA LEU A 57 0.98 -14.82 11.33
C LEU A 57 0.71 -16.31 11.06
N SER A 58 -0.28 -16.89 11.72
CA SER A 58 -0.64 -18.28 11.57
C SER A 58 -2.07 -18.51 12.04
N TYR A 59 -2.84 -19.25 11.26
CA TYR A 59 -4.20 -19.63 11.61
C TYR A 59 -4.44 -21.12 11.38
N LYS A 60 -4.92 -21.83 12.40
CA LYS A 60 -5.25 -23.24 12.32
C LYS A 60 -6.72 -23.43 11.97
N PHE A 61 -6.98 -23.79 10.75
CA PHE A 61 -8.32 -24.18 10.31
C PHE A 61 -8.69 -25.53 10.92
N PRO A 62 -9.88 -25.65 11.54
CA PRO A 62 -10.37 -26.95 12.02
C PRO A 62 -10.66 -27.87 10.84
N ALA A 63 -10.72 -29.18 11.14
CA ALA A 63 -11.19 -30.15 10.17
C ALA A 63 -12.66 -29.88 9.81
N THR A 64 -12.98 -30.12 8.56
CA THR A 64 -14.37 -30.09 8.04
C THR A 64 -14.73 -31.47 7.47
N LYS A 65 -15.97 -31.65 7.05
CA LYS A 65 -16.37 -32.88 6.35
C LYS A 65 -15.60 -33.11 5.04
N ALA A 66 -15.09 -32.04 4.42
CA ALA A 66 -14.42 -32.09 3.12
C ALA A 66 -12.88 -31.99 3.19
N ALA A 67 -12.31 -31.59 4.33
CA ALA A 67 -10.87 -31.37 4.46
C ALA A 67 -10.37 -31.57 5.88
N ALA A 68 -9.16 -32.14 6.02
CA ALA A 68 -8.46 -32.24 7.30
C ALA A 68 -8.08 -30.85 7.85
N ALA A 69 -7.85 -30.77 9.17
CA ALA A 69 -7.32 -29.56 9.80
C ALA A 69 -6.00 -29.16 9.14
N ARG A 70 -5.81 -27.86 8.92
CA ARG A 70 -4.59 -27.33 8.31
C ARG A 70 -4.22 -25.98 8.93
N THR A 71 -2.94 -25.70 8.98
CA THR A 71 -2.43 -24.37 9.35
C THR A 71 -2.08 -23.59 8.09
N ILE A 72 -2.52 -22.34 8.02
CA ILE A 72 -2.14 -21.41 6.97
C ILE A 72 -1.32 -20.27 7.55
N THR A 73 -0.44 -19.72 6.74
CA THR A 73 0.43 -18.59 7.08
C THR A 73 0.42 -17.60 5.92
N PRO A 74 0.45 -16.28 6.17
CA PRO A 74 0.53 -15.27 5.12
C PRO A 74 1.82 -15.42 4.29
N GLY A 75 1.72 -15.16 2.99
CA GLY A 75 2.88 -15.11 2.09
C GLY A 75 3.72 -13.83 2.24
N HIS A 76 3.22 -12.82 2.94
CA HIS A 76 3.86 -11.52 3.10
C HIS A 76 5.03 -11.60 4.10
N LYS A 77 6.26 -11.68 3.59
CA LYS A 77 7.46 -11.97 4.40
C LYS A 77 7.85 -10.86 5.38
N MET A 78 7.45 -9.62 5.12
CA MET A 78 7.74 -8.51 6.03
C MET A 78 6.96 -8.57 7.35
N LEU A 79 5.97 -9.46 7.47
CA LEU A 79 5.22 -9.70 8.72
C LEU A 79 6.03 -10.48 9.77
N TYR A 80 7.02 -11.28 9.36
CA TYR A 80 7.68 -12.23 10.23
C TYR A 80 8.95 -11.66 10.87
N PRO A 81 9.02 -11.50 12.21
CA PRO A 81 10.18 -10.90 12.89
C PRO A 81 11.50 -11.60 12.63
N ASN A 82 11.46 -12.92 12.35
CA ASN A 82 12.65 -13.72 12.07
C ASN A 82 13.05 -13.75 10.59
N ASP A 83 12.33 -13.07 9.71
CA ASP A 83 12.66 -12.95 8.29
C ASP A 83 13.51 -11.70 8.05
N SER A 84 14.56 -11.81 7.23
CA SER A 84 15.44 -10.67 6.90
C SER A 84 14.72 -9.48 6.26
N ARG A 85 13.51 -9.71 5.72
CA ARG A 85 12.65 -8.70 5.12
C ARG A 85 11.70 -8.03 6.12
N TYR A 86 11.70 -8.45 7.38
CA TYR A 86 10.82 -7.89 8.41
C TYR A 86 10.83 -6.36 8.43
N TYR A 87 9.64 -5.81 8.66
CA TYR A 87 9.45 -4.39 8.90
C TYR A 87 8.47 -4.18 10.05
N ALA A 88 8.89 -3.43 11.07
CA ALA A 88 8.09 -3.21 12.26
C ALA A 88 6.86 -2.32 11.95
N GLY A 89 5.72 -2.64 12.59
CA GLY A 89 4.50 -1.85 12.47
C GLY A 89 3.58 -2.24 11.31
N ILE A 90 3.84 -3.35 10.60
CA ILE A 90 2.95 -3.82 9.55
C ILE A 90 1.61 -4.24 10.16
N VAL A 91 0.52 -3.68 9.64
CA VAL A 91 -0.87 -3.97 10.01
C VAL A 91 -1.60 -4.81 8.94
N GLY A 92 -0.98 -5.02 7.81
CA GLY A 92 -1.50 -5.89 6.76
C GLY A 92 -0.81 -5.70 5.42
N GLY A 93 -1.16 -6.53 4.46
CA GLY A 93 -0.64 -6.45 3.10
C GLY A 93 -0.94 -7.69 2.27
N LYS A 94 -0.73 -7.58 0.97
CA LYS A 94 -0.99 -8.66 0.02
C LYS A 94 0.13 -8.79 -0.99
N THR A 95 0.63 -10.01 -1.13
CA THR A 95 1.55 -10.39 -2.20
C THR A 95 0.80 -10.90 -3.42
N GLY A 96 1.38 -10.77 -4.59
CA GLY A 96 0.88 -11.39 -5.81
C GLY A 96 2.01 -11.71 -6.78
N TYR A 97 1.79 -12.73 -7.58
CA TYR A 97 2.70 -13.10 -8.67
C TYR A 97 1.94 -13.80 -9.78
N THR A 98 2.18 -13.37 -10.98
CA THR A 98 1.94 -14.13 -12.21
C THR A 98 3.08 -13.85 -13.19
N SER A 99 3.30 -14.71 -14.19
CA SER A 99 4.33 -14.47 -15.20
C SER A 99 4.14 -13.14 -15.94
N LYS A 100 2.90 -12.70 -16.12
CA LYS A 100 2.55 -11.44 -16.79
C LYS A 100 2.69 -10.23 -15.86
N ALA A 101 2.20 -10.36 -14.63
CA ALA A 101 2.18 -9.30 -13.63
C ALA A 101 3.56 -9.04 -12.96
N GLY A 102 4.44 -10.04 -12.96
CA GLY A 102 5.63 -10.00 -12.10
C GLY A 102 5.25 -10.05 -10.62
N ASN A 103 6.18 -9.71 -9.75
CA ASN A 103 5.88 -9.60 -8.33
C ASN A 103 5.12 -8.32 -8.02
N THR A 104 4.07 -8.44 -7.21
CA THR A 104 3.29 -7.32 -6.70
C THR A 104 3.24 -7.38 -5.19
N LEU A 105 3.23 -6.22 -4.55
CA LEU A 105 3.18 -6.10 -3.10
C LEU A 105 2.42 -4.85 -2.70
N VAL A 106 1.44 -5.03 -1.84
CA VAL A 106 0.80 -3.96 -1.09
C VAL A 106 1.15 -4.16 0.38
N THR A 107 1.61 -3.12 1.06
CA THR A 107 1.97 -3.17 2.48
C THR A 107 1.40 -1.96 3.19
N CYS A 108 0.67 -2.19 4.27
CA CYS A 108 0.18 -1.16 5.18
C CYS A 108 0.94 -1.23 6.50
N VAL A 109 1.45 -0.10 6.95
CA VAL A 109 2.23 0.03 8.18
C VAL A 109 1.62 1.15 9.03
N GLU A 110 1.61 0.95 10.36
CA GLU A 110 1.26 2.00 11.31
C GLU A 110 2.39 2.17 12.31
N LYS A 111 2.91 3.39 12.44
CA LYS A 111 3.98 3.74 13.34
C LYS A 111 3.80 5.17 13.82
N ASP A 112 3.92 5.38 15.14
CA ASP A 112 3.80 6.70 15.77
C ASP A 112 2.51 7.45 15.42
N GLY A 113 1.40 6.70 15.31
CA GLY A 113 0.08 7.23 14.93
C GLY A 113 -0.04 7.61 13.45
N VAL A 114 0.95 7.29 12.62
CA VAL A 114 0.92 7.50 11.17
C VAL A 114 0.73 6.17 10.46
N ARG A 115 -0.35 6.06 9.68
CA ARG A 115 -0.60 4.91 8.82
C ARG A 115 -0.16 5.23 7.40
N MET A 116 0.58 4.31 6.79
CA MET A 116 1.16 4.47 5.46
C MET A 116 0.95 3.22 4.62
N VAL A 117 0.67 3.41 3.33
CA VAL A 117 0.52 2.32 2.37
C VAL A 117 1.60 2.44 1.30
N ALA A 118 2.35 1.37 1.08
CA ALA A 118 3.27 1.22 -0.03
C ALA A 118 2.73 0.20 -1.04
N VAL A 119 2.78 0.52 -2.32
CA VAL A 119 2.33 -0.34 -3.43
C VAL A 119 3.43 -0.50 -4.45
N ILE A 120 3.81 -1.74 -4.70
CA ILE A 120 4.75 -2.12 -5.77
C ILE A 120 4.01 -3.00 -6.78
N LEU A 121 4.06 -2.64 -8.05
CA LEU A 121 3.53 -3.43 -9.15
C LEU A 121 4.65 -3.75 -10.15
N LYS A 122 4.54 -4.93 -10.78
CA LYS A 122 5.44 -5.40 -11.86
C LYS A 122 6.94 -5.40 -11.50
N SER A 123 7.26 -5.76 -10.28
CA SER A 123 8.65 -5.92 -9.86
C SER A 123 9.21 -7.27 -10.34
N LYS A 124 10.49 -7.28 -10.74
CA LYS A 124 11.19 -8.52 -11.07
C LYS A 124 11.52 -9.33 -9.83
N SER A 125 12.11 -8.72 -8.80
CA SER A 125 12.49 -9.39 -7.54
C SER A 125 12.71 -8.45 -6.34
N THR A 126 12.70 -7.14 -6.53
CA THR A 126 13.11 -6.13 -5.53
C THR A 126 11.96 -5.63 -4.65
N HIS A 127 10.72 -6.10 -4.88
CA HIS A 127 9.50 -5.58 -4.27
C HIS A 127 9.57 -5.39 -2.74
N TYR A 128 10.22 -6.28 -1.99
CA TYR A 128 10.39 -6.11 -0.54
C TYR A 128 11.40 -5.02 -0.18
N ALA A 129 12.54 -4.98 -0.88
CA ALA A 129 13.57 -3.96 -0.66
C ALA A 129 13.05 -2.56 -1.03
N ASP A 130 12.34 -2.46 -2.15
CA ASP A 130 11.74 -1.21 -2.62
C ASP A 130 10.64 -0.74 -1.66
N THR A 131 9.77 -1.66 -1.18
CA THR A 131 8.77 -1.34 -0.16
C THR A 131 9.40 -0.77 1.09
N LYS A 132 10.49 -1.39 1.59
CA LYS A 132 11.20 -0.90 2.78
C LYS A 132 11.72 0.52 2.58
N LYS A 133 12.43 0.78 1.47
CA LYS A 133 12.94 2.11 1.14
C LYS A 133 11.83 3.16 1.04
N MET A 134 10.70 2.82 0.41
CA MET A 134 9.55 3.72 0.29
C MET A 134 8.95 4.07 1.65
N LEU A 135 8.78 3.08 2.52
CA LEU A 135 8.25 3.29 3.87
C LEU A 135 9.21 4.13 4.72
N ASP A 136 10.52 3.82 4.69
CA ASP A 136 11.54 4.58 5.40
C ASP A 136 11.55 6.06 4.95
N TYR A 137 11.51 6.30 3.64
CA TYR A 137 11.41 7.64 3.07
C TYR A 137 10.14 8.37 3.51
N GLY A 138 8.99 7.69 3.43
CA GLY A 138 7.72 8.28 3.82
C GLY A 138 7.67 8.69 5.29
N TYR A 139 8.18 7.86 6.20
CA TYR A 139 8.26 8.21 7.62
C TYR A 139 9.27 9.34 7.89
N GLN A 140 10.39 9.37 7.20
CA GLN A 140 11.32 10.49 7.27
C GLN A 140 10.65 11.80 6.85
N TYR A 141 9.91 11.78 5.73
CA TYR A 141 9.18 12.95 5.24
C TYR A 141 8.14 13.46 6.25
N VAL A 142 7.31 12.58 6.81
CA VAL A 142 6.29 12.94 7.80
C VAL A 142 6.91 13.52 9.07
N ASN A 143 8.02 12.97 9.53
CA ASN A 143 8.71 13.45 10.73
C ASN A 143 9.34 14.84 10.52
N THR A 144 9.86 15.10 9.31
CA THR A 144 10.39 16.42 8.96
C THR A 144 9.29 17.48 8.95
N GLU A 145 8.12 17.16 8.42
CA GLU A 145 6.96 18.06 8.42
C GLU A 145 6.44 18.33 9.85
N LYS A 146 6.40 17.31 10.72
CA LYS A 146 6.02 17.47 12.14
C LYS A 146 7.01 18.36 12.90
N GLY A 147 8.32 18.23 12.61
CA GLY A 147 9.36 19.07 13.22
C GLY A 147 9.28 20.55 12.83
N ASN A 148 8.84 20.86 11.61
CA ASN A 148 8.67 22.24 11.13
C ASN A 148 7.41 22.93 11.67
N THR A 149 6.43 22.21 12.20
CA THR A 149 5.18 22.79 12.75
C THR A 149 5.32 23.24 14.21
N THR A 150 6.39 22.89 14.91
CA THR A 150 6.61 23.26 16.32
C THR A 150 7.16 24.68 16.49
N GLY A 151 7.43 25.42 15.43
CA GLY A 151 8.12 26.71 15.44
C GLY A 151 7.27 27.96 15.16
N ASN A 152 5.97 27.87 14.88
CA ASN A 152 5.16 29.08 14.71
C ASN A 152 3.67 28.83 15.01
N SER A 153 3.26 29.14 16.25
CA SER A 153 1.86 29.10 16.66
C SER A 153 1.14 30.37 16.20
N THR A 154 0.39 30.28 15.12
CA THR A 154 -0.69 31.23 14.83
C THR A 154 -1.96 30.43 14.62
N THR A 155 -2.89 30.61 15.55
CA THR A 155 -4.20 29.97 15.61
C THR A 155 -5.01 30.27 14.36
N THR A 156 -5.26 29.28 13.54
CA THR A 156 -6.31 29.34 12.54
C THR A 156 -7.11 28.05 12.60
N THR A 157 -8.36 28.17 13.01
CA THR A 157 -9.37 27.11 13.10
C THR A 157 -9.53 26.47 11.72
N ALA A 158 -8.97 25.29 11.49
CA ALA A 158 -9.11 24.55 10.25
C ALA A 158 -10.25 23.55 10.36
N LYS A 159 -11.25 23.72 9.50
CA LYS A 159 -12.27 22.72 9.17
C LYS A 159 -11.59 21.40 8.77
N GLN A 160 -12.09 20.33 9.33
CA GLN A 160 -11.69 18.95 9.07
C GLN A 160 -12.07 18.56 7.63
N GLU A 161 -11.13 18.63 6.72
CA GLU A 161 -11.25 18.02 5.39
C GLU A 161 -10.48 16.70 5.36
N THR A 162 -11.23 15.61 5.32
CA THR A 162 -10.75 14.23 5.20
C THR A 162 -10.45 13.88 3.74
N ALA A 163 -9.42 14.46 3.15
CA ALA A 163 -8.93 14.07 1.84
C ALA A 163 -7.40 13.99 1.85
N GLY A 164 -6.88 12.77 1.84
CA GLY A 164 -5.44 12.53 1.70
C GLY A 164 -4.89 13.05 0.37
N LYS A 165 -3.77 13.73 0.39
CA LYS A 165 -3.06 14.16 -0.82
C LYS A 165 -2.12 13.07 -1.32
N TRP A 166 -2.15 12.84 -2.62
CA TRP A 166 -1.35 11.84 -3.32
C TRP A 166 -0.08 12.46 -3.89
N VAL A 167 1.05 11.79 -3.72
CA VAL A 167 2.30 12.13 -4.42
C VAL A 167 2.58 11.03 -5.44
N GLN A 168 2.67 11.40 -6.72
CA GLN A 168 3.01 10.49 -7.81
C GLN A 168 4.44 10.76 -8.22
N GLU A 169 5.26 9.72 -8.25
CA GLU A 169 6.58 9.77 -8.86
C GLU A 169 6.68 8.72 -9.97
N ALA A 170 6.98 9.19 -11.17
CA ALA A 170 7.43 8.36 -12.29
C ALA A 170 8.87 8.78 -12.59
N GLY A 171 9.83 7.86 -12.42
CA GLY A 171 11.23 8.11 -12.70
C GLY A 171 12.18 7.42 -11.74
N ASP A 172 13.46 7.48 -12.02
CA ASP A 172 14.53 6.92 -11.18
C ASP A 172 14.50 7.56 -9.78
N MET A 173 14.36 6.73 -8.77
CA MET A 173 14.15 7.13 -7.37
C MET A 173 15.29 8.02 -6.82
N ASN A 174 16.49 7.95 -7.39
CA ASN A 174 17.63 8.75 -6.91
C ASN A 174 17.59 10.20 -7.42
N SER A 175 17.18 10.44 -8.67
CA SER A 175 17.08 11.79 -9.23
C SER A 175 15.91 12.59 -8.66
N LEU A 176 14.83 11.91 -8.25
CA LEU A 176 13.63 12.52 -7.68
C LEU A 176 13.79 12.90 -6.19
N MET A 177 14.66 12.19 -5.45
CA MET A 177 15.00 12.55 -4.08
C MET A 177 15.71 13.92 -4.00
N GLU A 178 16.59 14.23 -4.94
CA GLU A 178 17.35 15.48 -4.94
C GLU A 178 16.50 16.70 -5.37
N GLN A 179 15.55 16.52 -6.28
CA GLN A 179 14.73 17.61 -6.80
C GLN A 179 13.65 18.10 -5.82
N ARG A 180 13.15 17.25 -4.91
CA ARG A 180 12.07 17.61 -3.96
C ARG A 180 12.51 18.18 -2.62
N LEU A 181 13.78 18.15 -2.31
CA LEU A 181 14.32 18.92 -1.17
C LEU A 181 14.21 20.43 -1.39
N SER A 182 13.93 20.87 -2.63
CA SER A 182 13.85 22.30 -3.01
C SER A 182 12.42 22.86 -3.16
N GLU A 183 11.36 22.05 -3.22
CA GLU A 183 9.99 22.53 -3.43
C GLU A 183 9.07 22.26 -2.23
N ARG A 184 8.91 23.29 -1.43
CA ARG A 184 8.00 23.33 -0.26
C ARG A 184 6.53 23.48 -0.68
N SER A 185 5.70 22.69 -0.06
CA SER A 185 4.30 22.89 0.26
C SER A 185 3.36 21.84 -0.32
N ILE A 186 2.96 20.87 0.55
CA ILE A 186 1.62 20.28 0.50
C ILE A 186 1.34 19.54 1.83
N ARG A 187 0.27 19.93 2.52
CA ARG A 187 -0.27 19.30 3.74
C ARG A 187 -1.18 18.13 3.38
N SER A 188 -1.00 17.02 4.02
CA SER A 188 -1.89 15.90 4.36
C SER A 188 -1.35 14.53 3.93
N MET A 189 -1.66 13.48 4.70
CA MET A 189 -1.18 12.09 4.67
C MET A 189 -0.50 11.64 3.37
N PRO A 190 0.79 11.29 3.39
CA PRO A 190 1.48 10.81 2.19
C PRO A 190 1.08 9.36 1.89
N LEU A 191 0.46 9.17 0.75
CA LEU A 191 0.39 7.87 0.09
C LEU A 191 1.51 7.83 -0.94
N ILE A 192 2.47 6.94 -0.75
CA ILE A 192 3.61 6.81 -1.66
C ILE A 192 3.37 5.64 -2.59
N SER A 193 3.33 5.91 -3.89
CA SER A 193 3.26 4.87 -4.91
C SER A 193 4.38 5.05 -5.92
N ALA A 194 5.15 3.99 -6.17
CA ALA A 194 6.12 3.94 -7.25
C ALA A 194 5.66 2.98 -8.34
N SER A 195 5.56 3.49 -9.57
CA SER A 195 5.35 2.68 -10.77
C SER A 195 6.18 3.25 -11.91
N THR A 196 6.91 2.40 -12.59
CA THR A 196 7.72 2.78 -13.76
C THR A 196 6.93 2.84 -15.06
N ARG A 197 5.60 2.60 -15.06
CA ARG A 197 4.71 2.78 -16.23
C ARG A 197 3.27 2.43 -15.90
N THR A 198 2.31 3.11 -16.58
CA THR A 198 0.93 2.65 -16.72
C THR A 198 0.97 1.43 -17.64
N GLU A 199 0.91 0.24 -17.08
CA GLU A 199 0.89 -0.96 -17.90
C GLU A 199 -0.39 -1.74 -17.66
N ARG A 200 -1.01 -2.13 -18.78
CA ARG A 200 -2.14 -3.07 -18.78
C ARG A 200 -1.62 -4.46 -18.43
N TRP A 201 -2.37 -5.15 -17.62
CA TRP A 201 -2.11 -6.53 -17.20
C TRP A 201 -2.52 -7.54 -18.26
#